data_f6517b12111c302ed8e2463edf2873cd
#
_entry.id   f6517b12111c302ed8e2463edf2873cd
#
_cell.length_a   1.000
_cell.length_b   1.000
_cell.length_c   1.000
_cell.angle_alpha   90.00
_cell.angle_beta   90.00
_cell.angle_gamma   90.00
#
_symmetry.space_group_name_H-M   'P 1'
#
loop_
_entity.id
_entity.type
_entity.pdbx_description
1 polymer ?
#
loop_
_entity_poly.entity_id
_entity_poly.type
_entity_poly.pdbx_seq_one_letter_code
_entity_poly.pdbx_strand_id
1 'polypeptide(L)'
;MPDLVIRPLEKSDHAAWRELWTDYLTFYETEKPEEVYAATWERLFTPGEYEPRGFLALLDGRPVGLVHYMDHRTTWTVSNNCYLQDLFTAPEARGSGVGAALIAAVGRAASERGITNVYWMTQTNNATARRLYDRVAKHHGFIRYNLV
;
A
#
# COMPACT_ATOMS: atom_id res chain seq x y z
N MET A 1 -10.32 -22.74 -7.82
CA MET A 1 -9.88 -21.65 -6.90
C MET A 1 -9.28 -20.52 -7.69
N PRO A 2 -9.66 -19.27 -7.42
CA PRO A 2 -9.01 -18.13 -8.07
C PRO A 2 -7.52 -18.10 -7.78
N ASP A 3 -6.73 -17.75 -8.78
CA ASP A 3 -5.28 -17.62 -8.65
C ASP A 3 -4.92 -16.19 -8.30
N LEU A 4 -4.46 -15.97 -7.06
CA LEU A 4 -4.04 -14.67 -6.56
C LEU A 4 -2.52 -14.56 -6.60
N VAL A 5 -2.01 -13.59 -7.38
CA VAL A 5 -0.57 -13.33 -7.48
C VAL A 5 -0.29 -11.92 -6.98
N ILE A 6 0.71 -11.80 -6.11
CA ILE A 6 1.22 -10.51 -5.64
C ILE A 6 2.65 -10.37 -6.17
N ARG A 7 2.91 -9.33 -6.93
CA ARG A 7 4.25 -9.08 -7.46
C ARG A 7 4.61 -7.61 -7.46
N PRO A 8 5.90 -7.26 -7.49
CA PRO A 8 6.31 -5.86 -7.61
C PRO A 8 5.73 -5.22 -8.87
N LEU A 9 5.44 -3.92 -8.77
CA LEU A 9 5.04 -3.14 -9.93
C LEU A 9 6.15 -3.17 -11.00
N GLU A 10 5.73 -3.26 -12.26
CA GLU A 10 6.59 -3.19 -13.44
C GLU A 10 6.18 -1.99 -14.29
N LYS A 11 7.08 -1.48 -15.11
CA LYS A 11 6.80 -0.31 -15.96
C LYS A 11 5.63 -0.56 -16.92
N SER A 12 5.42 -1.80 -17.34
CA SER A 12 4.29 -2.17 -18.19
C SER A 12 2.94 -2.10 -17.46
N ASP A 13 2.93 -1.95 -16.14
CA ASP A 13 1.69 -1.86 -15.33
C ASP A 13 1.08 -0.47 -15.29
N HIS A 14 1.63 0.51 -16.00
CA HIS A 14 1.24 1.91 -15.85
C HIS A 14 -0.27 2.13 -15.95
N ALA A 15 -0.92 1.59 -16.97
CA ALA A 15 -2.36 1.78 -17.17
C ALA A 15 -3.18 1.17 -16.03
N ALA A 16 -2.84 -0.04 -15.61
CA ALA A 16 -3.53 -0.72 -14.51
C ALA A 16 -3.31 0.00 -13.18
N TRP A 17 -2.06 0.41 -12.92
CA TRP A 17 -1.71 1.19 -11.72
C TRP A 17 -2.49 2.49 -11.67
N ARG A 18 -2.55 3.21 -12.77
CA ARG A 18 -3.25 4.49 -12.85
C ARG A 18 -4.73 4.34 -12.54
N GLU A 19 -5.36 3.33 -13.09
CA GLU A 19 -6.77 3.07 -12.84
C GLU A 19 -7.05 2.73 -11.37
N LEU A 20 -6.26 1.82 -10.79
CA LEU A 20 -6.42 1.42 -9.39
C LEU A 20 -6.15 2.59 -8.44
N TRP A 21 -5.12 3.39 -8.71
CA TRP A 21 -4.80 4.52 -7.83
C TRP A 21 -5.84 5.63 -7.94
N THR A 22 -6.41 5.85 -9.14
CA THR A 22 -7.53 6.77 -9.32
C THR A 22 -8.73 6.33 -8.50
N ASP A 23 -9.04 5.04 -8.53
CA ASP A 23 -10.16 4.47 -7.76
C ASP A 23 -9.93 4.62 -6.25
N TYR A 24 -8.68 4.42 -5.80
CA TYR A 24 -8.30 4.64 -4.41
C TYR A 24 -8.52 6.11 -3.99
N LEU A 25 -8.06 7.06 -4.80
CA LEU A 25 -8.25 8.48 -4.52
C LEU A 25 -9.74 8.85 -4.50
N THR A 26 -10.52 8.32 -5.42
CA THR A 26 -11.97 8.52 -5.47
C THR A 26 -12.66 7.96 -4.22
N PHE A 27 -12.21 6.81 -3.74
CA PHE A 27 -12.72 6.23 -2.48
C PHE A 27 -12.54 7.22 -1.31
N TYR A 28 -11.42 7.94 -1.27
CA TYR A 28 -11.16 8.95 -0.26
C TYR A 28 -11.70 10.34 -0.64
N GLU A 29 -12.58 10.40 -1.64
CA GLU A 29 -13.25 11.64 -2.07
C GLU A 29 -12.25 12.74 -2.45
N THR A 30 -11.17 12.37 -3.13
CA THR A 30 -10.13 13.29 -3.57
C THR A 30 -9.71 12.98 -5.01
N GLU A 31 -9.01 13.94 -5.59
CA GLU A 31 -8.35 13.77 -6.88
C GLU A 31 -7.00 14.49 -6.83
N LYS A 32 -6.09 14.12 -7.70
CA LYS A 32 -4.76 14.72 -7.76
C LYS A 32 -4.45 15.15 -9.18
N PRO A 33 -3.67 16.23 -9.35
CA PRO A 33 -3.27 16.66 -10.69
C PRO A 33 -2.32 15.67 -11.36
N GLU A 34 -2.25 15.73 -12.69
CA GLU A 34 -1.41 14.85 -13.50
C GLU A 34 0.06 14.84 -13.05
N GLU A 35 0.54 15.98 -12.60
CA GLU A 35 1.91 16.14 -12.08
C GLU A 35 2.20 15.18 -10.92
N VAL A 36 1.22 14.93 -10.05
CA VAL A 36 1.37 13.99 -8.93
C VAL A 36 1.41 12.55 -9.43
N TYR A 37 0.57 12.21 -10.42
CA TYR A 37 0.62 10.89 -11.06
C TYR A 37 1.99 10.63 -11.68
N ALA A 38 2.48 11.59 -12.45
CA ALA A 38 3.77 11.45 -13.13
C ALA A 38 4.93 11.32 -12.15
N ALA A 39 4.97 12.16 -11.12
CA ALA A 39 6.02 12.12 -10.11
C ALA A 39 5.99 10.82 -9.31
N THR A 40 4.81 10.36 -8.91
CA THR A 40 4.67 9.12 -8.16
C THR A 40 5.12 7.94 -8.98
N TRP A 41 4.69 7.84 -10.23
CA TRP A 41 5.09 6.75 -11.11
C TRP A 41 6.59 6.71 -11.33
N GLU A 42 7.21 7.85 -11.57
CA GLU A 42 8.66 7.94 -11.74
C GLU A 42 9.39 7.48 -10.49
N ARG A 43 8.95 7.93 -9.31
CA ARG A 43 9.59 7.59 -8.03
C ARG A 43 9.50 6.10 -7.70
N LEU A 44 8.43 5.43 -8.13
CA LEU A 44 8.27 3.99 -7.89
C LEU A 44 9.39 3.16 -8.51
N PHE A 45 10.09 3.69 -9.52
CA PHE A 45 11.19 3.01 -10.22
C PHE A 45 12.54 3.72 -10.06
N THR A 46 12.59 4.82 -9.30
CA THR A 46 13.84 5.55 -9.03
C THR A 46 14.65 4.79 -7.99
N PRO A 47 15.96 4.55 -8.22
CA PRO A 47 16.82 3.97 -7.18
C PRO A 47 16.89 4.87 -5.96
N GLY A 48 16.84 4.30 -4.77
CA GLY A 48 16.96 5.06 -3.53
C GLY A 48 16.27 4.34 -2.37
N GLU A 49 16.90 4.40 -1.20
CA GLU A 49 16.44 3.70 0.01
C GLU A 49 15.07 4.20 0.48
N TYR A 50 14.77 5.48 0.25
CA TYR A 50 13.55 6.11 0.77
C TYR A 50 12.51 6.37 -0.33
N GLU A 51 12.77 5.94 -1.54
CA GLU A 51 11.81 6.07 -2.61
C GLU A 51 10.65 5.08 -2.43
N PRO A 52 9.43 5.44 -2.86
CA PRO A 52 8.30 4.53 -2.74
C PRO A 52 8.46 3.31 -3.62
N ARG A 53 7.82 2.22 -3.20
CA ARG A 53 7.72 0.98 -3.96
C ARG A 53 6.28 0.50 -3.90
N GLY A 54 5.94 -0.44 -4.77
CA GLY A 54 4.61 -0.97 -4.78
C GLY A 54 4.53 -2.40 -5.23
N PHE A 55 3.44 -3.05 -4.84
CA PHE A 55 3.04 -4.37 -5.33
C PHE A 55 1.70 -4.25 -6.02
N LEU A 56 1.52 -5.07 -7.02
CA LEU A 56 0.26 -5.24 -7.74
C LEU A 56 -0.32 -6.60 -7.40
N ALA A 57 -1.61 -6.65 -7.14
CA ALA A 57 -2.34 -7.89 -6.95
C ALA A 57 -3.11 -8.24 -8.22
N LEU A 58 -2.92 -9.46 -8.70
CA LEU A 58 -3.65 -9.98 -9.86
C LEU A 58 -4.47 -11.19 -9.44
N LEU A 59 -5.74 -11.16 -9.77
CA LEU A 59 -6.66 -12.27 -9.53
C LEU A 59 -7.05 -12.86 -10.88
N ASP A 60 -6.62 -14.10 -11.13
CA ASP A 60 -6.77 -14.74 -12.44
C ASP A 60 -6.23 -13.86 -13.57
N GLY A 61 -5.07 -13.23 -13.34
CA GLY A 61 -4.40 -12.37 -14.32
C GLY A 61 -4.94 -10.95 -14.44
N ARG A 62 -5.99 -10.60 -13.70
CA ARG A 62 -6.58 -9.25 -13.73
C ARG A 62 -6.07 -8.41 -12.55
N PRO A 63 -5.60 -7.19 -12.80
CA PRO A 63 -5.21 -6.29 -11.73
C PRO A 63 -6.40 -5.91 -10.86
N VAL A 64 -6.32 -6.20 -9.55
CA VAL A 64 -7.43 -5.98 -8.61
C VAL A 64 -7.00 -5.29 -7.32
N GLY A 65 -5.71 -5.06 -7.12
CA GLY A 65 -5.24 -4.44 -5.88
C GLY A 65 -3.88 -3.80 -6.04
N LEU A 66 -3.63 -2.85 -5.15
CA LEU A 66 -2.43 -2.03 -5.18
C LEU A 66 -2.01 -1.68 -3.77
N VAL A 67 -0.70 -1.67 -3.52
CA VAL A 67 -0.13 -1.14 -2.29
C VAL A 67 1.09 -0.30 -2.62
N HIS A 68 1.24 0.84 -1.95
CA HIS A 68 2.46 1.64 -1.94
C HIS A 68 3.05 1.63 -0.55
N TYR A 69 4.38 1.52 -0.47
CA TYR A 69 5.09 1.59 0.80
C TYR A 69 6.42 2.29 0.61
N MET A 70 6.93 2.83 1.70
CA MET A 70 8.22 3.51 1.69
C MET A 70 8.87 3.42 3.07
N ASP A 71 10.19 3.43 3.09
CA ASP A 71 10.95 3.36 4.34
C ASP A 71 11.34 4.77 4.80
N HIS A 72 11.47 4.93 6.10
CA HIS A 72 12.02 6.16 6.68
C HIS A 72 12.81 5.85 7.93
N ARG A 73 13.71 6.77 8.27
CA ARG A 73 14.47 6.68 9.51
C ARG A 73 13.54 6.83 10.71
N THR A 74 13.93 6.21 11.78
CA THR A 74 13.32 6.42 13.10
C THR A 74 14.44 6.61 14.13
N THR A 75 14.19 7.45 15.13
CA THR A 75 15.17 7.68 16.19
C THR A 75 15.15 6.57 17.24
N TRP A 76 14.20 5.65 17.16
CA TRP A 76 14.00 4.60 18.16
C TRP A 76 14.77 3.34 17.88
N THR A 77 15.22 3.13 16.64
CA THR A 77 15.98 1.93 16.26
C THR A 77 17.05 2.29 15.24
N VAL A 78 18.01 1.37 15.04
CA VAL A 78 19.02 1.50 13.98
C VAL A 78 18.39 1.22 12.61
N SER A 79 17.50 0.23 12.53
CA SER A 79 16.79 -0.08 11.31
C SER A 79 15.70 0.97 11.01
N ASN A 80 15.31 1.08 9.75
CA ASN A 80 14.21 1.97 9.34
C ASN A 80 12.86 1.41 9.76
N ASN A 81 11.83 2.26 9.74
CA ASN A 81 10.44 1.83 9.71
C ASN A 81 9.95 1.79 8.26
N CYS A 82 8.99 0.93 7.99
CA CYS A 82 8.29 0.88 6.71
C CYS A 82 6.88 1.43 6.89
N TYR A 83 6.57 2.47 6.13
CA TYR A 83 5.23 3.06 6.10
C TYR A 83 4.47 2.50 4.90
N LEU A 84 3.40 1.76 5.16
CA LEU A 84 2.46 1.30 4.13
C LEU A 84 1.47 2.44 3.92
N GLN A 85 1.65 3.21 2.85
CA GLN A 85 0.93 4.45 2.66
C GLN A 85 -0.44 4.26 2.06
N ASP A 86 -0.54 3.47 1.00
CA ASP A 86 -1.78 3.28 0.25
C ASP A 86 -2.05 1.80 0.09
N LEU A 87 -3.30 1.40 0.36
CA LEU A 87 -3.76 0.02 0.17
C LEU A 87 -5.14 0.05 -0.45
N PHE A 88 -5.31 -0.58 -1.60
CA PHE A 88 -6.59 -0.60 -2.29
C PHE A 88 -6.88 -1.97 -2.89
N THR A 89 -8.12 -2.42 -2.72
CA THR A 89 -8.66 -3.59 -3.40
C THR A 89 -9.90 -3.18 -4.17
N ALA A 90 -9.94 -3.50 -5.45
CA ALA A 90 -11.11 -3.22 -6.29
C ALA A 90 -12.37 -3.85 -5.66
N PRO A 91 -13.52 -3.17 -5.72
CA PRO A 91 -14.74 -3.66 -5.06
C PRO A 91 -15.12 -5.09 -5.44
N GLU A 92 -14.96 -5.46 -6.70
CA GLU A 92 -15.31 -6.80 -7.19
C GLU A 92 -14.41 -7.92 -6.65
N ALA A 93 -13.25 -7.56 -6.10
CA ALA A 93 -12.31 -8.52 -5.55
C ALA A 93 -12.27 -8.53 -4.01
N ARG A 94 -13.08 -7.69 -3.37
CA ARG A 94 -13.14 -7.66 -1.90
C ARG A 94 -13.68 -8.98 -1.37
N GLY A 95 -13.14 -9.40 -0.21
CA GLY A 95 -13.47 -10.68 0.38
C GLY A 95 -12.65 -11.84 -0.18
N SER A 96 -11.73 -11.60 -1.09
CA SER A 96 -10.87 -12.65 -1.71
C SER A 96 -9.47 -12.71 -1.09
N GLY A 97 -9.23 -12.00 0.01
CA GLY A 97 -7.93 -12.02 0.70
C GLY A 97 -6.86 -11.14 0.08
N VAL A 98 -7.20 -10.26 -0.85
CA VAL A 98 -6.25 -9.41 -1.57
C VAL A 98 -5.53 -8.45 -0.62
N GLY A 99 -6.28 -7.76 0.24
CA GLY A 99 -5.69 -6.81 1.18
C GLY A 99 -4.71 -7.46 2.14
N ALA A 100 -5.08 -8.59 2.71
CA ALA A 100 -4.19 -9.34 3.60
C ALA A 100 -2.92 -9.82 2.88
N ALA A 101 -3.06 -10.26 1.64
CA ALA A 101 -1.92 -10.72 0.84
C ALA A 101 -0.96 -9.57 0.49
N LEU A 102 -1.50 -8.39 0.18
CA LEU A 102 -0.68 -7.20 -0.09
C LEU A 102 0.07 -6.76 1.17
N ILE A 103 -0.58 -6.74 2.33
CA ILE A 103 0.07 -6.43 3.61
C ILE A 103 1.19 -7.43 3.89
N ALA A 104 0.93 -8.71 3.70
CA ALA A 104 1.93 -9.76 3.91
C ALA A 104 3.14 -9.59 2.98
N ALA A 105 2.92 -9.20 1.72
CA ALA A 105 4.00 -8.95 0.78
C ALA A 105 4.89 -7.79 1.23
N VAL A 106 4.29 -6.70 1.72
CA VAL A 106 5.05 -5.58 2.28
C VAL A 106 5.86 -6.02 3.51
N GLY A 107 5.24 -6.82 4.39
CA GLY A 107 5.92 -7.36 5.57
C GLY A 107 7.13 -8.20 5.21
N ARG A 108 7.02 -9.09 4.22
CA ARG A 108 8.15 -9.91 3.76
C ARG A 108 9.26 -9.04 3.15
N ALA A 109 8.91 -8.08 2.31
CA ALA A 109 9.87 -7.18 1.69
C ALA A 109 10.60 -6.34 2.75
N ALA A 110 9.89 -5.87 3.77
CA ALA A 110 10.49 -5.14 4.88
C ALA A 110 11.46 -6.02 5.67
N SER A 111 11.05 -7.25 5.96
CA SER A 111 11.90 -8.22 6.68
C SER A 111 13.21 -8.49 5.93
N GLU A 112 13.17 -8.59 4.61
CA GLU A 112 14.36 -8.78 3.78
C GLU A 112 15.34 -7.61 3.89
N ARG A 113 14.86 -6.42 4.27
CA ARG A 113 15.68 -5.22 4.50
C ARG A 113 16.04 -5.01 5.98
N GLY A 114 15.72 -6.00 6.83
CA GLY A 114 16.00 -5.91 8.27
C GLY A 114 15.03 -4.99 9.03
N ILE A 115 13.88 -4.69 8.45
CA ILE A 115 12.89 -3.82 9.07
C ILE A 115 11.87 -4.68 9.83
N THR A 116 11.62 -4.34 11.09
CA THR A 116 10.71 -5.07 11.96
C THR A 116 9.41 -4.32 12.24
N ASN A 117 9.32 -3.05 11.88
CA ASN A 117 8.12 -2.25 12.10
C ASN A 117 7.54 -1.76 10.79
N VAL A 118 6.40 -2.35 10.42
CA VAL A 118 5.57 -1.93 9.28
C VAL A 118 4.28 -1.40 9.88
N TYR A 119 3.89 -0.19 9.49
CA TYR A 119 2.69 0.43 10.04
C TYR A 119 1.91 1.16 8.96
N TRP A 120 0.63 1.40 9.24
CA TRP A 120 -0.25 2.17 8.36
C TRP A 120 -1.31 2.90 9.18
N MET A 121 -2.01 3.80 8.51
CA MET A 121 -3.07 4.58 9.11
C MET A 121 -4.38 4.35 8.35
N THR A 122 -5.49 4.50 9.05
CA THR A 122 -6.82 4.47 8.44
C THR A 122 -7.72 5.44 9.20
N GLN A 123 -8.82 5.83 8.58
CA GLN A 123 -9.83 6.63 9.27
C GLN A 123 -10.51 5.79 10.35
N THR A 124 -10.77 6.40 11.49
CA THR A 124 -11.38 5.70 12.63
C THR A 124 -12.75 5.10 12.32
N ASN A 125 -13.49 5.70 11.39
CA ASN A 125 -14.81 5.24 10.98
C ASN A 125 -14.79 4.23 9.82
N ASN A 126 -13.62 3.84 9.34
CA ASN A 126 -13.49 2.85 8.27
C ASN A 126 -13.60 1.43 8.86
N ALA A 127 -14.81 1.06 9.27
CA ALA A 127 -15.08 -0.18 9.96
C ALA A 127 -14.72 -1.42 9.14
N THR A 128 -14.97 -1.39 7.83
CA THR A 128 -14.69 -2.53 6.95
C THR A 128 -13.19 -2.82 6.87
N ALA A 129 -12.37 -1.80 6.66
CA ALA A 129 -10.91 -1.95 6.64
C ALA A 129 -10.37 -2.35 8.01
N ARG A 130 -10.90 -1.76 9.08
CA ARG A 130 -10.44 -2.07 10.45
C ARG A 130 -10.71 -3.51 10.85
N ARG A 131 -11.74 -4.14 10.33
CA ARG A 131 -11.96 -5.58 10.58
C ARG A 131 -10.80 -6.42 10.06
N LEU A 132 -10.28 -6.08 8.87
CA LEU A 132 -9.08 -6.73 8.35
C LEU A 132 -7.86 -6.40 9.21
N TYR A 133 -7.66 -5.13 9.51
CA TYR A 133 -6.46 -4.68 10.23
C TYR A 133 -6.38 -5.25 11.63
N ASP A 134 -7.51 -5.36 12.33
CA ASP A 134 -7.55 -5.96 13.67
C ASP A 134 -7.19 -7.44 13.67
N ARG A 135 -7.42 -8.15 12.54
CA ARG A 135 -7.03 -9.56 12.40
C ARG A 135 -5.53 -9.73 12.12
N VAL A 136 -4.93 -8.82 11.35
CA VAL A 136 -3.55 -9.01 10.84
C VAL A 136 -2.51 -8.19 11.58
N ALA A 137 -2.94 -7.21 12.38
CA ALA A 137 -2.04 -6.29 13.07
C ALA A 137 -2.64 -5.85 14.40
N LYS A 138 -1.97 -4.92 15.07
CA LYS A 138 -2.38 -4.42 16.38
C LYS A 138 -2.49 -2.89 16.33
N HIS A 139 -3.60 -2.37 16.85
CA HIS A 139 -3.79 -0.93 17.03
C HIS A 139 -3.15 -0.50 18.36
N HIS A 140 -2.20 0.45 18.28
CA HIS A 140 -1.44 0.91 19.46
C HIS A 140 -1.99 2.19 20.09
N GLY A 141 -3.13 2.70 19.62
CA GLY A 141 -3.79 3.85 20.22
C GLY A 141 -3.28 5.21 19.74
N PHE A 142 -2.35 5.25 18.77
CA PHE A 142 -1.89 6.52 18.21
C PHE A 142 -2.95 7.13 17.32
N ILE A 143 -3.10 8.44 17.41
CA ILE A 143 -3.97 9.23 16.52
C ILE A 143 -3.12 10.27 15.82
N ARG A 144 -3.57 10.71 14.65
CA ARG A 144 -2.82 11.65 13.83
C ARG A 144 -3.32 13.06 14.03
N TYR A 145 -2.39 13.99 14.18
CA TYR A 145 -2.66 15.43 14.19
C TYR A 145 -1.96 16.07 12.99
N ASN A 146 -2.63 16.96 12.29
CA ASN A 146 -2.02 17.78 11.26
C ASN A 146 -1.92 19.21 11.77
N LEU A 147 -0.76 19.84 11.55
CA LEU A 147 -0.58 21.23 11.97
C LEU A 147 -1.43 22.20 11.15
N VAL A 148 -1.65 21.87 9.88
CA VAL A 148 -2.46 22.64 8.94
C VAL A 148 -3.46 21.75 8.23
#